data_a70665f466ffca3ddf794e528f1a7018
#
_entry.id   a70665f466ffca3ddf794e528f1a7018
#
_cell.length_a   1.000
_cell.length_b   1.000
_cell.length_c   1.000
_cell.angle_alpha   90.00
_cell.angle_beta   90.00
_cell.angle_gamma   90.00
#
_symmetry.space_group_name_H-M   'P 1'
#
loop_
_entity.id
_entity.type
_entity.pdbx_description
1 polymer ?
#
loop_
_entity_poly.entity_id
_entity_poly.type
_entity_poly.pdbx_seq_one_letter_code
_entity_poly.pdbx_strand_id
1 'polypeptide(L)'
;PIALTEVGQYGYLTKQITDHRESLEKEGLQPVSFQEAATDWYRSIYTPLYALIEKSGIIHFFSKRTIADLYAYISYHQWERGLTRKYGIGIDRLIPKDMEEFRHKMAAMKEAEYPEMKREITAFILMRVKPKNEFDVMEKLFAMDEVKEVHSVHGDVDMLVKIILSRDLLASDAEIIGHFVHDLVVRLPGVVSTQTLIPGASRLKDS
;
A
#
# COMPACT_ATOMS: atom_id res chain seq x y z
N PRO A 1 -4.43 -1.07 -21.95
CA PRO A 1 -3.27 -0.54 -21.22
C PRO A 1 -3.38 -0.93 -19.76
N ILE A 2 -2.24 -1.33 -19.13
CA ILE A 2 -2.16 -1.59 -17.71
C ILE A 2 -2.05 -0.23 -17.02
N ALA A 3 -3.01 0.13 -16.19
CA ALA A 3 -3.01 1.38 -15.43
C ALA A 3 -2.83 1.08 -13.95
N LEU A 4 -1.71 1.51 -13.37
CA LEU A 4 -1.40 1.42 -11.95
C LEU A 4 -1.55 2.80 -11.30
N THR A 5 -2.12 2.86 -10.12
CA THR A 5 -2.34 4.11 -9.39
C THR A 5 -1.16 4.48 -8.49
N GLU A 6 -0.29 3.53 -8.15
CA GLU A 6 0.86 3.77 -7.29
C GLU A 6 2.16 3.92 -8.07
N VAL A 7 2.98 4.86 -7.62
CA VAL A 7 4.32 5.11 -8.16
C VAL A 7 5.22 3.92 -7.82
N GLY A 8 6.04 3.48 -8.80
CA GLY A 8 7.01 2.40 -8.59
C GLY A 8 6.51 0.99 -8.93
N GLN A 9 5.20 0.74 -8.96
CA GLN A 9 4.67 -0.59 -9.27
C GLN A 9 4.95 -1.06 -10.70
N TYR A 10 5.19 -0.15 -11.67
CA TYR A 10 5.66 -0.53 -12.99
C TYR A 10 7.01 -1.24 -12.97
N GLY A 11 7.90 -0.87 -12.04
CA GLY A 11 9.18 -1.57 -11.82
C GLY A 11 8.98 -3.03 -11.42
N TYR A 12 7.97 -3.31 -10.59
CA TYR A 12 7.59 -4.68 -10.22
C TYR A 12 7.11 -5.50 -11.44
N LEU A 13 6.24 -4.93 -12.28
CA LEU A 13 5.80 -5.62 -13.52
C LEU A 13 6.97 -5.88 -14.47
N THR A 14 7.88 -4.91 -14.61
CA THR A 14 9.09 -5.07 -15.43
C THR A 14 9.95 -6.22 -14.91
N LYS A 15 10.10 -6.32 -13.59
CA LYS A 15 10.82 -7.44 -12.95
C LYS A 15 10.13 -8.78 -13.24
N GLN A 16 8.82 -8.87 -13.10
CA GLN A 16 8.07 -10.10 -13.43
C GLN A 16 8.28 -10.54 -14.87
N ILE A 17 8.27 -9.60 -15.84
CA ILE A 17 8.52 -9.89 -17.25
C ILE A 17 9.96 -10.39 -17.44
N THR A 18 10.93 -9.80 -16.74
CA THR A 18 12.33 -10.22 -16.81
C THR A 18 12.51 -11.63 -16.26
N ASP A 19 11.94 -11.93 -15.09
CA ASP A 19 11.99 -13.25 -14.46
C ASP A 19 11.29 -14.31 -15.35
N HIS A 20 10.19 -13.91 -16.01
CA HIS A 20 9.49 -14.78 -16.98
C HIS A 20 10.33 -15.06 -18.21
N ARG A 21 11.01 -14.04 -18.75
CA ARG A 21 11.95 -14.20 -19.87
C ARG A 21 13.05 -15.21 -19.56
N GLU A 22 13.68 -15.09 -18.39
CA GLU A 22 14.69 -16.04 -17.94
C GLU A 22 14.14 -17.48 -17.84
N SER A 23 12.88 -17.62 -17.46
CA SER A 23 12.24 -18.94 -17.39
C SER A 23 12.02 -19.53 -18.79
N LEU A 24 11.54 -18.73 -19.74
CA LEU A 24 11.36 -19.13 -21.14
C LEU A 24 12.68 -19.53 -21.80
N GLU A 25 13.75 -18.75 -21.54
CA GLU A 25 15.10 -19.05 -22.06
C GLU A 25 15.64 -20.38 -21.51
N LYS A 26 15.40 -20.67 -20.23
CA LYS A 26 15.80 -21.95 -19.60
C LYS A 26 15.05 -23.16 -20.16
N GLU A 27 13.76 -22.97 -20.49
CA GLU A 27 12.93 -24.05 -21.04
C GLU A 27 13.16 -24.28 -22.54
N GLY A 28 13.36 -23.18 -23.31
CA GLY A 28 13.45 -23.21 -24.76
C GLY A 28 14.86 -23.26 -25.34
N LEU A 29 15.90 -23.11 -24.53
CA LEU A 29 17.33 -23.13 -24.94
C LEU A 29 17.68 -22.06 -26.00
N GLN A 30 16.83 -21.06 -26.23
CA GLN A 30 17.05 -19.96 -27.17
C GLN A 30 16.86 -18.62 -26.50
N PRO A 31 17.60 -17.57 -26.92
CA PRO A 31 17.39 -16.21 -26.44
C PRO A 31 15.98 -15.73 -26.79
N VAL A 32 15.29 -15.12 -25.81
CA VAL A 32 13.95 -14.54 -25.94
C VAL A 32 14.06 -13.02 -25.79
N SER A 33 13.51 -12.27 -26.74
CA SER A 33 13.48 -10.82 -26.60
C SER A 33 12.55 -10.37 -25.47
N PHE A 34 12.79 -9.18 -24.89
CA PHE A 34 11.92 -8.63 -23.87
C PHE A 34 10.47 -8.45 -24.38
N GLN A 35 10.29 -8.07 -25.63
CA GLN A 35 8.97 -7.89 -26.25
C GLN A 35 8.18 -9.20 -26.37
N GLU A 36 8.86 -10.29 -26.75
CA GLU A 36 8.25 -11.63 -26.80
C GLU A 36 7.87 -12.11 -25.41
N ALA A 37 8.78 -11.97 -24.45
CA ALA A 37 8.52 -12.32 -23.05
C ALA A 37 7.37 -11.50 -22.45
N ALA A 38 7.31 -10.19 -22.72
CA ALA A 38 6.22 -9.31 -22.28
C ALA A 38 4.87 -9.71 -22.90
N THR A 39 4.86 -10.09 -24.17
CA THR A 39 3.65 -10.53 -24.87
C THR A 39 3.14 -11.86 -24.31
N ASP A 40 4.04 -12.79 -24.09
CA ASP A 40 3.71 -14.10 -23.50
C ASP A 40 3.26 -13.94 -22.04
N TRP A 41 3.99 -13.19 -21.22
CA TRP A 41 3.62 -12.87 -19.85
C TRP A 41 2.23 -12.23 -19.77
N TYR A 42 1.94 -11.26 -20.64
CA TYR A 42 0.64 -10.61 -20.67
C TYR A 42 -0.50 -11.59 -20.94
N ARG A 43 -0.31 -12.53 -21.87
CA ARG A 43 -1.34 -13.50 -22.27
C ARG A 43 -1.46 -14.65 -21.26
N SER A 44 -0.33 -15.19 -20.81
CA SER A 44 -0.30 -16.41 -20.03
C SER A 44 -0.37 -16.21 -18.52
N ILE A 45 0.04 -15.02 -18.02
CA ILE A 45 0.08 -14.71 -16.58
C ILE A 45 -0.88 -13.58 -16.22
N TYR A 46 -0.70 -12.40 -16.83
CA TYR A 46 -1.45 -11.22 -16.44
C TYR A 46 -2.95 -11.36 -16.74
N THR A 47 -3.31 -11.67 -17.98
CA THR A 47 -4.71 -11.70 -18.40
C THR A 47 -5.56 -12.73 -17.65
N PRO A 48 -5.12 -13.96 -17.40
CA PRO A 48 -5.90 -14.91 -16.61
C PRO A 48 -6.17 -14.45 -15.18
N LEU A 49 -5.16 -13.89 -14.48
CA LEU A 49 -5.34 -13.39 -13.12
C LEU A 49 -6.20 -12.12 -13.11
N TYR A 50 -6.00 -11.22 -14.08
CA TYR A 50 -6.86 -10.05 -14.25
C TYR A 50 -8.34 -10.44 -14.37
N ALA A 51 -8.66 -11.40 -15.23
CA ALA A 51 -10.03 -11.87 -15.43
C ALA A 51 -10.62 -12.52 -14.18
N LEU A 52 -9.80 -13.22 -13.37
CA LEU A 52 -10.23 -13.78 -12.09
C LEU A 52 -10.56 -12.67 -11.07
N ILE A 53 -9.71 -11.64 -10.98
CA ILE A 53 -9.93 -10.49 -10.09
C ILE A 53 -11.19 -9.74 -10.51
N GLU A 54 -11.37 -9.47 -11.80
CA GLU A 54 -12.54 -8.81 -12.35
C GLU A 54 -13.82 -9.59 -12.02
N LYS A 55 -13.84 -10.89 -12.31
CA LYS A 55 -14.99 -11.78 -12.03
C LYS A 55 -15.31 -11.89 -10.54
N SER A 56 -14.34 -11.73 -9.66
CA SER A 56 -14.55 -11.82 -8.22
C SER A 56 -15.34 -10.64 -7.65
N GLY A 57 -15.38 -9.51 -8.37
CA GLY A 57 -15.97 -8.26 -7.90
C GLY A 57 -15.19 -7.57 -6.78
N ILE A 58 -14.02 -8.09 -6.38
CA ILE A 58 -13.27 -7.56 -5.24
C ILE A 58 -12.82 -6.11 -5.43
N ILE A 59 -12.73 -5.64 -6.68
CA ILE A 59 -12.34 -4.27 -6.99
C ILE A 59 -13.30 -3.22 -6.41
N HIS A 60 -14.58 -3.56 -6.23
CA HIS A 60 -15.59 -2.66 -5.67
C HIS A 60 -15.28 -2.18 -4.24
N PHE A 61 -14.38 -2.89 -3.54
CA PHE A 61 -13.93 -2.52 -2.18
C PHE A 61 -12.77 -1.54 -2.17
N PHE A 62 -12.25 -1.17 -3.33
CA PHE A 62 -11.07 -0.34 -3.49
C PHE A 62 -11.37 0.81 -4.46
N SER A 63 -12.15 1.78 -4.01
CA SER A 63 -12.68 2.89 -4.84
C SER A 63 -11.61 3.71 -5.58
N LYS A 64 -10.36 3.70 -5.10
CA LYS A 64 -9.23 4.45 -5.66
C LYS A 64 -8.20 3.57 -6.38
N ARG A 65 -8.51 2.29 -6.56
CA ARG A 65 -7.58 1.30 -7.13
C ARG A 65 -8.10 0.76 -8.45
N THR A 66 -7.17 0.23 -9.23
CA THR A 66 -7.46 -0.48 -10.47
C THR A 66 -7.34 -1.99 -10.25
N ILE A 67 -7.87 -2.78 -11.19
CA ILE A 67 -7.62 -4.23 -11.18
C ILE A 67 -6.13 -4.54 -11.33
N ALA A 68 -5.36 -3.66 -12.00
CA ALA A 68 -3.92 -3.82 -12.12
C ALA A 68 -3.18 -3.63 -10.79
N ASP A 69 -3.66 -2.73 -9.92
CA ASP A 69 -3.12 -2.59 -8.56
C ASP A 69 -3.37 -3.86 -7.74
N LEU A 70 -4.59 -4.41 -7.80
CA LEU A 70 -4.92 -5.69 -7.16
C LEU A 70 -4.09 -6.85 -7.71
N TYR A 71 -3.88 -6.89 -9.03
CA TYR A 71 -2.98 -7.86 -9.65
C TYR A 71 -1.57 -7.77 -9.06
N ALA A 72 -1.00 -6.56 -9.02
CA ALA A 72 0.35 -6.35 -8.49
C ALA A 72 0.46 -6.79 -7.02
N TYR A 73 -0.52 -6.43 -6.20
CA TYR A 73 -0.59 -6.82 -4.79
C TYR A 73 -0.68 -8.34 -4.60
N ILE A 74 -1.62 -8.99 -5.28
CA ILE A 74 -1.84 -10.44 -5.15
C ILE A 74 -0.61 -11.21 -5.66
N SER A 75 -0.06 -10.82 -6.80
CA SER A 75 1.11 -11.50 -7.39
C SER A 75 2.37 -11.31 -6.55
N TYR A 76 2.55 -10.14 -5.89
CA TYR A 76 3.63 -9.89 -4.95
C TYR A 76 3.54 -10.82 -3.74
N HIS A 77 2.37 -10.93 -3.11
CA HIS A 77 2.17 -11.80 -1.95
C HIS A 77 2.30 -13.29 -2.29
N GLN A 78 1.96 -13.69 -3.50
CA GLN A 78 2.23 -15.05 -3.97
C GLN A 78 3.73 -15.34 -4.07
N TRP A 79 4.48 -14.37 -4.60
CA TRP A 79 5.93 -14.51 -4.74
C TRP A 79 6.62 -14.61 -3.37
N GLU A 80 6.25 -13.76 -2.40
CA GLU A 80 6.77 -13.81 -1.03
C GLU A 80 6.49 -15.16 -0.33
N ARG A 81 5.34 -15.76 -0.60
CA ARG A 81 4.96 -17.05 -0.01
C ARG A 81 5.51 -18.27 -0.75
N GLY A 82 6.35 -18.08 -1.76
CA GLY A 82 6.91 -19.18 -2.55
C GLY A 82 5.87 -19.96 -3.38
N LEU A 83 4.66 -19.42 -3.53
CA LEU A 83 3.56 -20.03 -4.29
C LEU A 83 3.69 -19.80 -5.80
N THR A 84 4.90 -19.48 -6.26
CA THR A 84 5.21 -19.26 -7.66
C THR A 84 4.97 -20.51 -8.50
N ARG A 85 4.29 -20.33 -9.63
CA ARG A 85 4.27 -21.18 -10.84
C ARG A 85 3.20 -22.25 -11.01
N LYS A 86 2.15 -22.34 -10.22
CA LYS A 86 1.02 -23.18 -10.63
C LYS A 86 -0.16 -22.34 -11.06
N TYR A 87 -0.29 -22.16 -12.36
CA TYR A 87 -1.51 -21.73 -13.01
C TYR A 87 -2.66 -22.63 -12.57
N GLY A 88 -3.78 -22.04 -12.15
CA GLY A 88 -4.94 -22.81 -11.72
C GLY A 88 -5.22 -22.82 -10.22
N ILE A 89 -4.46 -22.04 -9.43
CA ILE A 89 -4.82 -21.79 -8.03
C ILE A 89 -6.06 -20.88 -8.04
N GLY A 90 -7.13 -21.29 -7.42
CA GLY A 90 -8.33 -20.47 -7.26
C GLY A 90 -7.99 -19.15 -6.56
N ILE A 91 -8.68 -18.07 -6.92
CA ILE A 91 -8.50 -16.75 -6.35
C ILE A 91 -8.54 -16.77 -4.82
N ASP A 92 -9.26 -17.72 -4.24
CA ASP A 92 -9.36 -17.97 -2.80
C ASP A 92 -8.04 -18.24 -2.10
N ARG A 93 -7.07 -18.82 -2.83
CA ARG A 93 -5.71 -19.08 -2.31
C ARG A 93 -4.73 -17.95 -2.60
N LEU A 94 -5.14 -17.01 -3.46
CA LEU A 94 -4.34 -15.87 -3.87
C LEU A 94 -4.58 -14.65 -2.99
N ILE A 95 -5.76 -14.58 -2.38
CA ILE A 95 -6.17 -13.45 -1.54
C ILE A 95 -5.59 -13.63 -0.14
N PRO A 96 -4.91 -12.62 0.41
CA PRO A 96 -4.45 -12.65 1.80
C PRO A 96 -5.58 -12.94 2.79
N LYS A 97 -5.25 -13.55 3.92
CA LYS A 97 -6.22 -14.01 4.92
C LYS A 97 -7.14 -12.91 5.45
N ASP A 98 -6.64 -11.71 5.59
CA ASP A 98 -7.40 -10.52 5.99
C ASP A 98 -8.42 -10.08 4.93
N MET A 99 -8.13 -10.26 3.64
CA MET A 99 -9.09 -10.08 2.56
C MET A 99 -10.11 -11.21 2.50
N GLU A 100 -9.74 -12.43 2.88
CA GLU A 100 -10.62 -13.60 2.88
C GLU A 100 -11.69 -13.49 3.98
N GLU A 101 -11.30 -13.06 5.19
CA GLU A 101 -12.26 -12.79 6.27
C GLU A 101 -13.27 -11.70 5.88
N PHE A 102 -12.81 -10.69 5.17
CA PHE A 102 -13.65 -9.63 4.65
C PHE A 102 -14.62 -10.13 3.58
N ARG A 103 -14.15 -10.98 2.67
CA ARG A 103 -15.00 -11.60 1.63
C ARG A 103 -16.18 -12.38 2.21
N HIS A 104 -15.98 -13.08 3.33
CA HIS A 104 -17.07 -13.79 4.02
C HIS A 104 -18.13 -12.83 4.58
N LYS A 105 -17.72 -11.70 5.14
CA LYS A 105 -18.66 -10.67 5.62
C LYS A 105 -19.48 -10.07 4.49
N MET A 106 -18.96 -10.08 3.28
CA MET A 106 -19.52 -9.39 2.12
C MET A 106 -20.39 -10.22 1.22
N ALA A 107 -20.28 -11.55 1.25
CA ALA A 107 -21.19 -12.44 0.53
C ALA A 107 -22.66 -12.24 0.94
N ALA A 108 -22.89 -11.62 2.10
CA ALA A 108 -24.21 -11.29 2.63
C ALA A 108 -24.66 -9.83 2.37
N MET A 109 -23.80 -8.96 1.82
CA MET A 109 -24.10 -7.54 1.59
C MET A 109 -24.57 -7.29 0.16
N LYS A 110 -25.44 -6.30 -0.03
CA LYS A 110 -25.83 -5.85 -1.37
C LYS A 110 -24.72 -5.02 -1.99
N GLU A 111 -24.59 -5.07 -3.31
CA GLU A 111 -23.52 -4.38 -4.06
C GLU A 111 -23.41 -2.87 -3.76
N ALA A 112 -24.53 -2.21 -3.43
CA ALA A 112 -24.58 -0.79 -3.03
C ALA A 112 -24.09 -0.49 -1.59
N GLU A 113 -23.82 -1.54 -0.79
CA GLU A 113 -23.47 -1.44 0.63
C GLU A 113 -22.02 -1.82 0.91
N TYR A 114 -21.19 -2.00 -0.14
CA TYR A 114 -19.80 -2.42 0.02
C TYR A 114 -18.95 -1.37 0.75
N PRO A 115 -18.49 -1.64 1.98
CA PRO A 115 -17.59 -0.74 2.67
C PRO A 115 -16.19 -0.79 2.03
N GLU A 116 -15.52 0.34 1.97
CA GLU A 116 -14.11 0.36 1.54
C GLU A 116 -13.24 -0.42 2.54
N MET A 117 -12.32 -1.21 2.02
CA MET A 117 -11.30 -1.88 2.83
C MET A 117 -10.24 -0.88 3.25
N LYS A 118 -10.46 -0.25 4.39
CA LYS A 118 -9.52 0.71 5.00
C LYS A 118 -9.01 0.17 6.34
N ARG A 119 -7.75 0.44 6.61
CA ARG A 119 -7.14 0.28 7.93
C ARG A 119 -6.66 1.63 8.43
N GLU A 120 -6.71 1.82 9.72
CA GLU A 120 -6.07 2.95 10.37
C GLU A 120 -4.65 2.58 10.79
N ILE A 121 -3.73 3.47 10.48
CA ILE A 121 -2.34 3.40 10.93
C ILE A 121 -2.08 4.55 11.88
N THR A 122 -1.53 4.23 13.04
CA THR A 122 -1.05 5.24 13.98
C THR A 122 0.46 5.41 13.81
N ALA A 123 0.91 6.65 13.74
CA ALA A 123 2.33 6.97 13.81
C ALA A 123 2.56 8.18 14.71
N PHE A 124 3.79 8.30 15.19
CA PHE A 124 4.27 9.44 15.96
C PHE A 124 5.36 10.15 15.20
N ILE A 125 5.30 11.49 15.17
CA ILE A 125 6.31 12.33 14.53
C ILE A 125 7.00 13.13 15.63
N LEU A 126 8.29 12.91 15.80
CA LEU A 126 9.16 13.74 16.61
C LEU A 126 9.69 14.88 15.73
N MET A 127 9.58 16.12 16.17
CA MET A 127 9.93 17.27 15.36
C MET A 127 10.84 18.24 16.08
N ARG A 128 11.78 18.82 15.31
CA ARG A 128 12.49 20.05 15.71
C ARG A 128 11.92 21.20 14.93
N VAL A 129 11.69 22.30 15.62
CA VAL A 129 11.07 23.50 15.08
C VAL A 129 11.95 24.71 15.39
N LYS A 130 12.00 25.69 14.48
CA LYS A 130 12.74 26.93 14.72
C LYS A 130 12.13 27.65 15.92
N PRO A 131 12.96 28.23 16.83
CA PRO A 131 12.47 29.05 17.94
C PRO A 131 11.48 30.10 17.44
N LYS A 132 10.42 30.34 18.19
CA LYS A 132 9.26 31.25 17.91
C LYS A 132 8.28 30.76 16.86
N ASN A 133 8.51 29.65 16.16
CA ASN A 133 7.56 29.08 15.20
C ASN A 133 6.72 27.94 15.80
N GLU A 134 6.98 27.53 17.04
CA GLU A 134 6.34 26.37 17.67
C GLU A 134 4.83 26.48 17.67
N PHE A 135 4.29 27.62 18.09
CA PHE A 135 2.85 27.83 18.15
C PHE A 135 2.21 27.79 16.75
N ASP A 136 2.79 28.46 15.78
CA ASP A 136 2.28 28.48 14.41
C ASP A 136 2.33 27.09 13.74
N VAL A 137 3.35 26.32 14.03
CA VAL A 137 3.49 24.94 13.53
C VAL A 137 2.46 24.03 14.20
N MET A 138 2.27 24.18 15.53
CA MET A 138 1.27 23.42 16.28
C MET A 138 -0.15 23.66 15.75
N GLU A 139 -0.54 24.90 15.54
CA GLU A 139 -1.87 25.28 15.01
C GLU A 139 -2.09 24.68 13.60
N LYS A 140 -1.07 24.78 12.73
CA LYS A 140 -1.16 24.23 11.37
C LYS A 140 -1.27 22.71 11.35
N LEU A 141 -0.53 22.03 12.24
CA LEU A 141 -0.62 20.59 12.39
C LEU A 141 -1.98 20.16 12.92
N PHE A 142 -2.46 20.85 13.96
CA PHE A 142 -3.75 20.52 14.58
C PHE A 142 -4.96 20.78 13.67
N ALA A 143 -4.80 21.63 12.67
CA ALA A 143 -5.80 21.85 11.64
C ALA A 143 -5.93 20.72 10.60
N MET A 144 -5.01 19.74 10.60
CA MET A 144 -5.05 18.58 9.69
C MET A 144 -5.92 17.47 10.30
N ASP A 145 -6.81 16.89 9.52
CA ASP A 145 -7.76 15.87 9.99
C ASP A 145 -7.06 14.58 10.49
N GLU A 146 -5.89 14.30 9.94
CA GLU A 146 -5.06 13.13 10.29
C GLU A 146 -4.35 13.30 11.63
N VAL A 147 -4.13 14.54 12.07
CA VAL A 147 -3.44 14.84 13.34
C VAL A 147 -4.44 14.74 14.49
N LYS A 148 -4.10 13.91 15.49
CA LYS A 148 -4.96 13.68 16.65
C LYS A 148 -4.44 14.33 17.93
N GLU A 149 -3.12 14.41 18.06
CA GLU A 149 -2.49 15.00 19.26
C GLU A 149 -1.22 15.75 18.82
N VAL A 150 -1.02 16.94 19.39
CA VAL A 150 0.21 17.72 19.25
C VAL A 150 0.65 18.16 20.63
N HIS A 151 1.86 17.80 21.00
CA HIS A 151 2.44 18.14 22.28
C HIS A 151 3.75 18.91 22.08
N SER A 152 3.91 20.05 22.74
CA SER A 152 5.21 20.65 22.96
C SER A 152 5.93 19.86 24.04
N VAL A 153 7.18 19.50 23.81
CA VAL A 153 7.97 18.67 24.71
C VAL A 153 9.34 19.31 24.97
N HIS A 154 9.91 19.00 26.12
CA HIS A 154 11.25 19.48 26.47
C HIS A 154 12.25 18.31 26.35
N GLY A 155 13.30 18.50 25.57
CA GLY A 155 14.34 17.49 25.33
C GLY A 155 15.03 17.66 23.99
N ASP A 156 15.41 16.55 23.39
CA ASP A 156 16.11 16.55 22.09
C ASP A 156 15.22 16.96 20.90
N VAL A 157 13.92 16.99 21.12
CA VAL A 157 12.92 17.43 20.13
C VAL A 157 11.99 18.44 20.77
N ASP A 158 11.33 19.25 19.98
CA ASP A 158 10.46 20.33 20.43
C ASP A 158 8.97 19.92 20.43
N MET A 159 8.60 18.97 19.57
CA MET A 159 7.22 18.51 19.43
C MET A 159 7.11 17.00 19.25
N LEU A 160 6.04 16.44 19.81
CA LEU A 160 5.54 15.09 19.58
C LEU A 160 4.13 15.20 18.97
N VAL A 161 3.95 14.60 17.79
CA VAL A 161 2.68 14.62 17.07
C VAL A 161 2.20 13.19 16.87
N LYS A 162 0.94 12.93 17.20
CA LYS A 162 0.28 11.66 16.90
C LYS A 162 -0.62 11.84 15.69
N ILE A 163 -0.42 11.00 14.71
CA ILE A 163 -1.24 10.96 13.49
C ILE A 163 -1.97 9.63 13.36
N ILE A 164 -3.17 9.68 12.78
CA ILE A 164 -3.91 8.50 12.36
C ILE A 164 -4.26 8.68 10.89
N LEU A 165 -3.74 7.77 10.06
CA LEU A 165 -3.93 7.78 8.62
C LEU A 165 -4.79 6.59 8.21
N SER A 166 -5.70 6.83 7.28
CA SER A 166 -6.45 5.75 6.64
C SER A 166 -5.70 5.25 5.42
N ARG A 167 -5.55 3.94 5.30
CA ARG A 167 -5.02 3.30 4.11
C ARG A 167 -5.88 2.14 3.66
N ASP A 168 -5.84 1.82 2.40
CA ASP A 168 -6.36 0.53 1.94
C ASP A 168 -5.33 -0.59 2.19
N LEU A 169 -5.73 -1.84 2.00
CA LEU A 169 -4.86 -2.99 2.26
C LEU A 169 -3.73 -3.17 1.23
N LEU A 170 -3.74 -2.41 0.14
CA LEU A 170 -2.75 -2.51 -0.92
C LEU A 170 -1.54 -1.60 -0.67
N ALA A 171 -1.71 -0.52 0.09
CA ALA A 171 -0.64 0.41 0.42
C ALA A 171 0.18 -0.07 1.62
N SER A 172 1.47 0.21 1.63
CA SER A 172 2.31 -0.02 2.80
C SER A 172 2.19 1.11 3.82
N ASP A 173 2.31 0.77 5.11
CA ASP A 173 2.28 1.78 6.19
C ASP A 173 3.37 2.84 5.99
N ALA A 174 4.58 2.41 5.65
CA ALA A 174 5.72 3.31 5.45
C ALA A 174 5.50 4.29 4.29
N GLU A 175 4.86 3.85 3.21
CA GLU A 175 4.57 4.67 2.05
C GLU A 175 3.55 5.77 2.37
N ILE A 176 2.41 5.41 2.96
CA ILE A 176 1.37 6.37 3.33
C ILE A 176 1.88 7.40 4.35
N ILE A 177 2.59 6.94 5.38
CA ILE A 177 3.18 7.83 6.37
C ILE A 177 4.25 8.71 5.73
N GLY A 178 5.09 8.13 4.87
CA GLY A 178 6.13 8.85 4.14
C GLY A 178 5.57 9.99 3.30
N HIS A 179 4.50 9.76 2.54
CA HIS A 179 3.82 10.81 1.78
C HIS A 179 3.26 11.91 2.68
N PHE A 180 2.55 11.55 3.74
CA PHE A 180 2.00 12.54 4.67
C PHE A 180 3.11 13.42 5.27
N VAL A 181 4.16 12.82 5.78
CA VAL A 181 5.25 13.55 6.44
C VAL A 181 6.02 14.41 5.43
N HIS A 182 6.40 13.84 4.27
CA HIS A 182 7.20 14.54 3.28
C HIS A 182 6.44 15.67 2.58
N ASP A 183 5.18 15.42 2.22
CA ASP A 183 4.41 16.36 1.40
C ASP A 183 3.71 17.44 2.20
N LEU A 184 3.36 17.16 3.45
CA LEU A 184 2.62 18.09 4.30
C LEU A 184 3.46 18.62 5.47
N VAL A 185 4.03 17.72 6.29
CA VAL A 185 4.66 18.11 7.55
C VAL A 185 6.00 18.82 7.34
N VAL A 186 6.90 18.23 6.53
CA VAL A 186 8.24 18.79 6.29
C VAL A 186 8.18 20.15 5.59
N ARG A 187 7.13 20.41 4.83
CA ARG A 187 6.94 21.69 4.12
C ARG A 187 6.39 22.82 4.99
N LEU A 188 6.01 22.56 6.22
CA LEU A 188 5.54 23.60 7.12
C LEU A 188 6.64 24.59 7.45
N PRO A 189 6.42 25.90 7.29
CA PRO A 189 7.40 26.91 7.64
C PRO A 189 7.77 26.82 9.13
N GLY A 190 9.05 26.69 9.42
CA GLY A 190 9.55 26.55 10.78
C GLY A 190 9.96 25.14 11.18
N VAL A 191 9.56 24.10 10.46
CA VAL A 191 10.02 22.75 10.67
C VAL A 191 11.50 22.63 10.25
N VAL A 192 12.33 22.07 11.12
CA VAL A 192 13.77 21.87 10.92
C VAL A 192 14.07 20.42 10.58
N SER A 193 13.51 19.50 11.32
CA SER A 193 13.66 18.06 11.09
C SER A 193 12.48 17.29 11.65
N THR A 194 12.27 16.11 11.09
CA THR A 194 11.25 15.16 11.55
C THR A 194 11.85 13.77 11.67
N GLN A 195 11.38 13.01 12.65
CA GLN A 195 11.63 11.58 12.79
C GLN A 195 10.29 10.89 13.01
N THR A 196 9.97 9.92 12.18
CA THR A 196 8.72 9.17 12.27
C THR A 196 8.94 7.85 13.00
N LEU A 197 8.04 7.56 13.94
CA LEU A 197 8.01 6.31 14.69
C LEU A 197 6.70 5.59 14.37
N ILE A 198 6.81 4.36 13.89
CA ILE A 198 5.65 3.48 13.64
C ILE A 198 5.61 2.46 14.77
N PRO A 199 4.54 2.41 15.58
CA PRO A 199 4.43 1.43 16.66
C PRO A 199 4.41 0.00 16.13
N GLY A 200 5.29 -0.87 16.60
CA GLY A 200 5.24 -2.30 16.27
C GLY A 200 4.14 -3.03 17.05
N ALA A 201 3.90 -2.65 18.30
CA ALA A 201 2.81 -3.15 19.14
C ALA A 201 2.39 -2.07 20.12
N SER A 202 1.09 -1.93 20.35
CA SER A 202 0.54 -0.99 21.33
C SER A 202 -0.40 -1.69 22.29
N ARG A 203 -0.35 -1.31 23.57
CA ARG A 203 -1.34 -1.67 24.57
C ARG A 203 -1.84 -0.39 25.21
N LEU A 204 -3.13 -0.17 25.13
CA LEU A 204 -3.80 0.96 25.76
C LEU A 204 -4.66 0.42 26.92
N LYS A 205 -4.74 1.19 28.00
CA LYS A 205 -5.76 0.94 29.03
C LYS A 205 -6.96 1.80 28.67
N ASP A 206 -8.13 1.20 28.71
CA ASP A 206 -9.38 1.95 28.61
C ASP A 206 -9.47 2.92 29.80
N SER A 207 -9.73 4.17 29.49
CA SER A 207 -9.88 5.25 30.48
C SER A 207 -11.29 5.33 31.01
#